data_28b74f673a0ce316aa6991c8782af1ca
#
_entry.id   28b74f673a0ce316aa6991c8782af1ca
#
_cell.length_a   1.000
_cell.length_b   1.000
_cell.length_c   1.000
_cell.angle_alpha   90.00
_cell.angle_beta   90.00
_cell.angle_gamma   90.00
#
_symmetry.space_group_name_H-M   'P 1'
#
loop_
_entity.id
_entity.type
_entity.pdbx_description
1 polymer ?
#
loop_
_entity_poly.entity_id
_entity_poly.type
_entity_poly.pdbx_seq_one_letter_code
_entity_poly.pdbx_strand_id
1 'polypeptide(L)'
;MNAEREVVDMKVIKNLISKYALMLAVPILLFVVLSIIFHGVIGTNNIPSLMQQAVAPAILGWGVLFNIKVGNWDFSVGSVVLLSAIIGGNIAVRLNWGFAGLLIFCLLVAVLAGVVVGLVYYFLKIPTIITSIGMLLIYESISSYAFEGQGIYLTGWNLLGNTEIVIIAIVAAATAYLIFYRSSIGY
;
A
#
# COMPACT_ATOMS: atom_id res chain seq x y z
N MET A 1 45.68 0.43 -0.93
CA MET A 1 44.50 -0.41 -1.22
C MET A 1 43.35 -0.23 -0.23
N ASN A 2 43.58 -0.07 1.10
CA ASN A 2 42.48 0.17 2.06
C ASN A 2 41.98 1.63 2.05
N ALA A 3 42.84 2.61 1.92
CA ALA A 3 42.46 4.03 1.88
C ALA A 3 41.62 4.41 0.64
N GLU A 4 41.88 3.79 -0.51
CA GLU A 4 41.10 4.05 -1.72
C GLU A 4 39.67 3.45 -1.63
N ARG A 5 39.52 2.31 -0.96
CA ARG A 5 38.20 1.74 -0.68
C ARG A 5 37.38 2.60 0.27
N GLU A 6 37.98 3.12 1.35
CA GLU A 6 37.29 4.04 2.27
C GLU A 6 36.83 5.32 1.59
N VAL A 7 37.61 5.88 0.68
CA VAL A 7 37.23 7.10 -0.05
C VAL A 7 36.10 6.82 -1.05
N VAL A 8 36.09 5.64 -1.69
CA VAL A 8 35.01 5.22 -2.58
C VAL A 8 33.72 4.98 -1.80
N ASP A 9 33.82 4.31 -0.64
CA ASP A 9 32.67 4.05 0.23
C ASP A 9 32.08 5.34 0.79
N MET A 10 32.92 6.30 1.21
CA MET A 10 32.43 7.61 1.67
C MET A 10 31.75 8.43 0.56
N LYS A 11 32.25 8.38 -0.68
CA LYS A 11 31.59 9.04 -1.82
C LYS A 11 30.25 8.42 -2.14
N VAL A 12 30.16 7.09 -2.13
CA VAL A 12 28.91 6.36 -2.36
C VAL A 12 27.89 6.67 -1.28
N ILE A 13 28.30 6.65 -0.01
CA ILE A 13 27.44 7.00 1.14
C ILE A 13 26.97 8.46 1.05
N LYS A 14 27.85 9.40 0.72
CA LYS A 14 27.51 10.82 0.59
C LYS A 14 26.51 11.06 -0.56
N ASN A 15 26.68 10.38 -1.71
CA ASN A 15 25.77 10.46 -2.83
C ASN A 15 24.40 9.82 -2.51
N LEU A 16 24.38 8.69 -1.80
CA LEU A 16 23.15 8.06 -1.32
C LEU A 16 22.41 9.00 -0.35
N ILE A 17 23.10 9.53 0.66
CA ILE A 17 22.50 10.45 1.63
C ILE A 17 21.97 11.70 0.92
N SER A 18 22.72 12.29 -0.01
CA SER A 18 22.28 13.46 -0.78
C SER A 18 21.03 13.16 -1.63
N LYS A 19 20.97 12.00 -2.26
CA LYS A 19 19.84 11.58 -3.08
C LYS A 19 18.56 11.36 -2.25
N TYR A 20 18.70 10.70 -1.10
CA TYR A 20 17.55 10.48 -0.19
C TYR A 20 17.15 11.77 0.53
N ALA A 21 18.12 12.63 0.90
CA ALA A 21 17.83 13.93 1.49
C ALA A 21 17.05 14.82 0.52
N LEU A 22 17.42 14.84 -0.77
CA LEU A 22 16.68 15.60 -1.79
C LEU A 22 15.26 15.04 -2.01
N MET A 23 15.09 13.70 -1.99
CA MET A 23 13.80 13.05 -2.14
C MET A 23 12.85 13.35 -0.96
N LEU A 24 13.40 13.46 0.26
CA LEU A 24 12.65 13.81 1.46
C LEU A 24 12.47 15.32 1.65
N ALA A 25 13.34 16.14 1.06
CA ALA A 25 13.31 17.59 1.21
C ALA A 25 11.99 18.20 0.69
N VAL A 26 11.48 17.71 -0.45
CA VAL A 26 10.24 18.24 -1.05
C VAL A 26 9.02 18.01 -0.15
N PRO A 27 8.70 16.78 0.30
CA PRO A 27 7.56 16.57 1.20
C PRO A 27 7.74 17.26 2.57
N ILE A 28 8.96 17.30 3.11
CA ILE A 28 9.23 18.00 4.36
C ILE A 28 9.02 19.51 4.20
N LEU A 29 9.56 20.11 3.14
CA LEU A 29 9.40 21.54 2.86
C LEU A 29 7.93 21.89 2.66
N LEU A 30 7.20 21.08 1.90
CA LEU A 30 5.77 21.25 1.68
C LEU A 30 4.97 21.16 2.98
N PHE A 31 5.32 20.20 3.84
CA PHE A 31 4.71 20.07 5.16
C PHE A 31 4.98 21.28 6.05
N VAL A 32 6.22 21.79 6.07
CA VAL A 32 6.61 23.00 6.84
C VAL A 32 5.86 24.22 6.31
N VAL A 33 5.83 24.43 4.99
CA VAL A 33 5.12 25.58 4.37
C VAL A 33 3.63 25.54 4.70
N LEU A 34 2.98 24.38 4.53
CA LEU A 34 1.56 24.22 4.87
C LEU A 34 1.31 24.45 6.37
N SER A 35 2.22 24.04 7.23
CA SER A 35 2.13 24.23 8.68
C SER A 35 2.24 25.70 9.08
N ILE A 36 3.02 26.50 8.34
CA ILE A 36 3.15 27.95 8.57
C ILE A 36 1.88 28.68 8.09
N ILE A 37 1.36 28.29 6.92
CA ILE A 37 0.16 28.92 6.32
C ILE A 37 -1.10 28.57 7.10
N PHE A 38 -1.26 27.30 7.44
CA PHE A 38 -2.41 26.80 8.17
C PHE A 38 -2.03 26.57 9.65
N HIS A 39 -2.19 27.59 10.47
CA HIS A 39 -1.95 27.52 11.91
C HIS A 39 -2.77 26.36 12.54
N GLY A 40 -2.10 25.34 13.03
CA GLY A 40 -2.74 24.18 13.66
C GLY A 40 -2.53 22.83 12.97
N VAL A 41 -1.88 22.78 11.81
CA VAL A 41 -1.52 21.50 11.15
C VAL A 41 -0.48 20.73 11.99
N ILE A 42 0.42 21.41 12.68
CA ILE A 42 1.36 20.82 13.66
C ILE A 42 0.73 20.86 15.06
N GLY A 43 -0.44 20.29 15.23
CA GLY A 43 -0.97 20.01 16.57
C GLY A 43 -0.52 18.61 17.01
N THR A 44 -0.24 18.44 18.30
CA THR A 44 0.08 17.12 18.88
C THR A 44 -0.98 16.07 18.60
N ASN A 45 -2.23 16.50 18.34
CA ASN A 45 -3.35 15.63 18.01
C ASN A 45 -3.39 15.21 16.53
N ASN A 46 -2.71 15.94 15.63
CA ASN A 46 -2.75 15.66 14.18
C ASN A 46 -1.65 14.67 13.75
N ILE A 47 -0.53 14.62 14.47
CA ILE A 47 0.57 13.70 14.15
C ILE A 47 0.13 12.23 14.16
N PRO A 48 -0.59 11.74 15.19
CA PRO A 48 -1.10 10.36 15.18
C PRO A 48 -2.01 10.07 14.00
N SER A 49 -2.89 10.99 13.64
CA SER A 49 -3.79 10.84 12.49
C SER A 49 -3.04 10.78 11.16
N LEU A 50 -1.98 11.58 11.00
CA LEU A 50 -1.12 11.54 9.81
C LEU A 50 -0.37 10.20 9.73
N MET A 51 0.15 9.71 10.85
CA MET A 51 0.81 8.41 10.90
C MET A 51 -0.14 7.27 10.52
N GLN A 52 -1.37 7.28 11.02
CA GLN A 52 -2.39 6.29 10.64
C GLN A 52 -2.70 6.33 9.14
N GLN A 53 -2.87 7.52 8.58
CA GLN A 53 -3.14 7.69 7.15
C GLN A 53 -1.97 7.24 6.27
N ALA A 54 -0.73 7.31 6.76
CA ALA A 54 0.45 6.87 6.04
C ALA A 54 0.61 5.34 5.97
N VAL A 55 -0.03 4.57 6.87
CA VAL A 55 0.11 3.11 6.94
C VAL A 55 -0.43 2.44 5.68
N ALA A 56 -1.61 2.81 5.21
CA ALA A 56 -2.23 2.19 4.04
C ALA A 56 -1.40 2.41 2.75
N PRO A 57 -0.97 3.63 2.39
CA PRO A 57 -0.08 3.85 1.25
C PRO A 57 1.26 3.13 1.39
N ALA A 58 1.82 3.00 2.60
CA ALA A 58 3.06 2.29 2.83
C ALA A 58 2.93 0.79 2.54
N ILE A 59 1.86 0.15 3.01
CA ILE A 59 1.58 -1.27 2.73
C ILE A 59 1.38 -1.49 1.23
N LEU A 60 0.62 -0.61 0.56
CA LEU A 60 0.42 -0.66 -0.89
C LEU A 60 1.75 -0.49 -1.64
N GLY A 61 2.59 0.45 -1.21
CA GLY A 61 3.91 0.68 -1.79
C GLY A 61 4.80 -0.57 -1.71
N TRP A 62 4.78 -1.31 -0.61
CA TRP A 62 5.51 -2.58 -0.49
C TRP A 62 4.96 -3.64 -1.44
N GLY A 63 3.65 -3.75 -1.59
CA GLY A 63 3.03 -4.67 -2.56
C GLY A 63 3.45 -4.36 -4.00
N VAL A 64 3.43 -3.08 -4.38
CA VAL A 64 3.85 -2.62 -5.70
C VAL A 64 5.35 -2.86 -5.93
N LEU A 65 6.21 -2.59 -4.92
CA LEU A 65 7.64 -2.87 -4.99
C LEU A 65 7.94 -4.35 -5.26
N PHE A 66 7.15 -5.24 -4.67
CA PHE A 66 7.27 -6.68 -4.93
C PHE A 66 7.01 -7.01 -6.40
N ASN A 67 5.93 -6.50 -6.97
CA ASN A 67 5.61 -6.70 -8.39
C ASN A 67 6.71 -6.15 -9.31
N ILE A 68 7.23 -4.95 -9.01
CA ILE A 68 8.32 -4.34 -9.80
C ILE A 68 9.60 -5.19 -9.74
N LYS A 69 9.94 -5.75 -8.58
CA LYS A 69 11.13 -6.62 -8.44
C LYS A 69 11.04 -7.88 -9.29
N VAL A 70 9.86 -8.44 -9.43
CA VAL A 70 9.61 -9.61 -10.29
C VAL A 70 9.56 -9.23 -11.78
N GLY A 71 9.69 -7.94 -12.09
CA GLY A 71 9.63 -7.43 -13.46
C GLY A 71 8.22 -7.16 -13.98
N ASN A 72 7.22 -7.24 -13.13
CA ASN A 72 5.82 -7.00 -13.46
C ASN A 72 5.38 -5.61 -13.02
N TRP A 73 4.87 -4.84 -13.97
CA TRP A 73 4.22 -3.55 -13.70
C TRP A 73 2.72 -3.79 -13.57
N ASP A 74 2.22 -3.73 -12.35
CA ASP A 74 0.81 -3.95 -12.05
C ASP A 74 0.14 -2.65 -11.59
N PHE A 75 -0.70 -2.09 -12.47
CA PHE A 75 -1.49 -0.90 -12.18
C PHE A 75 -2.86 -1.22 -11.58
N SER A 76 -3.23 -2.50 -11.51
CA SER A 76 -4.54 -2.91 -10.98
C SER A 76 -4.61 -2.90 -9.45
N VAL A 77 -3.49 -2.74 -8.75
CA VAL A 77 -3.43 -2.83 -7.28
C VAL A 77 -4.43 -1.90 -6.59
N GLY A 78 -4.56 -0.65 -7.06
CA GLY A 78 -5.51 0.32 -6.51
C GLY A 78 -6.96 -0.12 -6.68
N SER A 79 -7.32 -0.62 -7.86
CA SER A 79 -8.68 -1.10 -8.14
C SER A 79 -9.00 -2.41 -7.42
N VAL A 80 -8.01 -3.28 -7.19
CA VAL A 80 -8.17 -4.48 -6.35
C VAL A 80 -8.49 -4.08 -4.91
N VAL A 81 -7.82 -3.06 -4.36
CA VAL A 81 -8.12 -2.54 -3.02
C VAL A 81 -9.54 -1.99 -2.95
N LEU A 82 -9.94 -1.17 -3.94
CA LEU A 82 -11.29 -0.62 -4.03
C LEU A 82 -12.34 -1.72 -4.10
N LEU A 83 -12.15 -2.70 -5.00
CA LEU A 83 -13.05 -3.84 -5.19
C LEU A 83 -13.18 -4.66 -3.90
N SER A 84 -12.05 -4.96 -3.24
CA SER A 84 -12.04 -5.73 -2.01
C SER A 84 -12.71 -5.00 -0.86
N ALA A 85 -12.52 -3.69 -0.76
CA ALA A 85 -13.17 -2.86 0.25
C ALA A 85 -14.70 -2.81 0.05
N ILE A 86 -15.16 -2.65 -1.18
CA ILE A 86 -16.60 -2.58 -1.48
C ILE A 86 -17.26 -3.94 -1.30
N ILE A 87 -16.76 -4.99 -1.95
CA ILE A 87 -17.39 -6.32 -1.90
C ILE A 87 -17.15 -6.97 -0.54
N GLY A 88 -15.90 -7.11 -0.12
CA GLY A 88 -15.55 -7.76 1.14
C GLY A 88 -16.11 -7.03 2.35
N GLY A 89 -16.05 -5.70 2.33
CA GLY A 89 -16.58 -4.86 3.38
C GLY A 89 -18.10 -5.00 3.53
N ASN A 90 -18.85 -4.88 2.44
CA ASN A 90 -20.31 -5.05 2.48
C ASN A 90 -20.76 -6.44 2.92
N ILE A 91 -20.04 -7.50 2.52
CA ILE A 91 -20.31 -8.86 2.99
C ILE A 91 -20.08 -8.95 4.51
N ALA A 92 -18.97 -8.42 5.00
CA ALA A 92 -18.65 -8.42 6.43
C ALA A 92 -19.71 -7.70 7.27
N VAL A 93 -20.17 -6.53 6.79
CA VAL A 93 -21.24 -5.76 7.45
C VAL A 93 -22.54 -6.54 7.47
N ARG A 94 -22.95 -7.15 6.35
CA ARG A 94 -24.19 -7.93 6.27
C ARG A 94 -24.19 -9.17 7.17
N LEU A 95 -23.03 -9.82 7.32
CA LEU A 95 -22.88 -10.98 8.19
C LEU A 95 -22.65 -10.60 9.66
N ASN A 96 -22.43 -9.32 9.95
CA ASN A 96 -22.15 -8.79 11.29
C ASN A 96 -20.98 -9.49 12.02
N TRP A 97 -19.92 -9.83 11.25
CA TRP A 97 -18.76 -10.54 11.81
C TRP A 97 -17.70 -9.61 12.40
N GLY A 98 -18.00 -8.32 12.52
CA GLY A 98 -17.09 -7.34 13.09
C GLY A 98 -15.80 -7.17 12.30
N PHE A 99 -14.76 -6.71 12.97
CA PHE A 99 -13.46 -6.41 12.35
C PHE A 99 -12.77 -7.66 11.76
N ALA A 100 -12.88 -8.82 12.42
CA ALA A 100 -12.30 -10.06 11.91
C ALA A 100 -12.93 -10.47 10.56
N GLY A 101 -14.25 -10.35 10.45
CA GLY A 101 -14.97 -10.60 9.20
C GLY A 101 -14.54 -9.63 8.10
N LEU A 102 -14.37 -8.34 8.43
CA LEU A 102 -13.88 -7.34 7.50
C LEU A 102 -12.51 -7.74 6.91
N LEU A 103 -11.56 -8.11 7.74
CA LEU A 103 -10.23 -8.55 7.30
C LEU A 103 -10.33 -9.80 6.42
N ILE A 104 -11.05 -10.82 6.85
CA ILE A 104 -11.14 -12.09 6.14
C ILE A 104 -11.75 -11.89 4.75
N PHE A 105 -12.90 -11.22 4.66
CA PHE A 105 -13.58 -11.05 3.38
C PHE A 105 -12.85 -10.10 2.44
N CYS A 106 -12.28 -9.00 2.93
CA CYS A 106 -11.47 -8.11 2.11
C CYS A 106 -10.22 -8.82 1.57
N LEU A 107 -9.50 -9.59 2.40
CA LEU A 107 -8.35 -10.38 1.96
C LEU A 107 -8.74 -11.45 0.95
N LEU A 108 -9.85 -12.15 1.17
CA LEU A 108 -10.34 -13.19 0.26
C LEU A 108 -10.66 -12.60 -1.12
N VAL A 109 -11.39 -11.49 -1.17
CA VAL A 109 -11.71 -10.79 -2.43
C VAL A 109 -10.44 -10.29 -3.10
N ALA A 110 -9.49 -9.70 -2.34
CA ALA A 110 -8.22 -9.22 -2.90
C ALA A 110 -7.39 -10.36 -3.50
N VAL A 111 -7.30 -11.51 -2.81
CA VAL A 111 -6.60 -12.70 -3.33
C VAL A 111 -7.27 -13.23 -4.60
N LEU A 112 -8.60 -13.35 -4.60
CA LEU A 112 -9.33 -13.81 -5.79
C LEU A 112 -9.12 -12.86 -6.98
N ALA A 113 -9.20 -11.55 -6.75
CA ALA A 113 -8.94 -10.55 -7.78
C ALA A 113 -7.49 -10.64 -8.30
N GLY A 114 -6.50 -10.79 -7.43
CA GLY A 114 -5.11 -10.98 -7.82
C GLY A 114 -4.89 -12.26 -8.63
N VAL A 115 -5.52 -13.37 -8.25
CA VAL A 115 -5.48 -14.63 -9.02
C VAL A 115 -6.08 -14.43 -10.41
N VAL A 116 -7.19 -13.73 -10.54
CA VAL A 116 -7.81 -13.43 -11.85
C VAL A 116 -6.86 -12.60 -12.72
N VAL A 117 -6.23 -11.56 -12.20
CA VAL A 117 -5.20 -10.78 -12.95
C VAL A 117 -4.08 -11.70 -13.43
N GLY A 118 -3.56 -12.55 -12.54
CA GLY A 118 -2.51 -13.50 -12.87
C GLY A 118 -2.91 -14.50 -13.96
N LEU A 119 -4.14 -15.02 -13.89
CA LEU A 119 -4.67 -15.94 -14.92
C LEU A 119 -4.85 -15.24 -16.26
N VAL A 120 -5.41 -14.03 -16.28
CA VAL A 120 -5.57 -13.24 -17.51
C VAL A 120 -4.20 -12.99 -18.16
N TYR A 121 -3.20 -12.61 -17.36
CA TYR A 121 -1.83 -12.44 -17.85
C TYR A 121 -1.25 -13.75 -18.42
N TYR A 122 -1.44 -14.87 -17.71
CA TYR A 122 -0.94 -16.18 -18.13
C TYR A 122 -1.53 -16.64 -19.47
N PHE A 123 -2.85 -16.46 -19.66
CA PHE A 123 -3.52 -16.89 -20.89
C PHE A 123 -3.29 -15.96 -22.06
N LEU A 124 -3.33 -14.65 -21.85
CA LEU A 124 -3.21 -13.68 -22.94
C LEU A 124 -1.76 -13.50 -23.42
N LYS A 125 -0.77 -13.72 -22.54
CA LYS A 125 0.67 -13.55 -22.84
C LYS A 125 1.04 -12.17 -23.43
N ILE A 126 0.29 -11.15 -23.05
CA ILE A 126 0.54 -9.75 -23.42
C ILE A 126 1.32 -9.05 -22.29
N PRO A 127 1.96 -7.89 -22.56
CA PRO A 127 2.69 -7.14 -21.54
C PRO A 127 1.83 -6.86 -20.30
N THR A 128 2.43 -7.01 -19.10
CA THR A 128 1.74 -6.86 -17.81
C THR A 128 1.07 -5.51 -17.64
N ILE A 129 1.66 -4.45 -18.19
CA ILE A 129 1.11 -3.10 -18.18
C ILE A 129 -0.27 -3.05 -18.86
N ILE A 130 -0.41 -3.65 -20.05
CA ILE A 130 -1.67 -3.64 -20.80
C ILE A 130 -2.73 -4.46 -20.07
N THR A 131 -2.35 -5.64 -19.59
CA THR A 131 -3.25 -6.51 -18.81
C THR A 131 -3.73 -5.81 -17.56
N SER A 132 -2.83 -5.20 -16.78
CA SER A 132 -3.19 -4.58 -15.51
C SER A 132 -4.04 -3.31 -15.69
N ILE A 133 -3.82 -2.52 -16.74
CA ILE A 133 -4.69 -1.38 -17.06
C ILE A 133 -6.09 -1.87 -17.47
N GLY A 134 -6.18 -2.91 -18.29
CA GLY A 134 -7.46 -3.51 -18.64
C GLY A 134 -8.21 -4.03 -17.41
N MET A 135 -7.53 -4.74 -16.53
CA MET A 135 -8.11 -5.25 -15.28
C MET A 135 -8.47 -4.14 -14.29
N LEU A 136 -7.69 -3.06 -14.24
CA LEU A 136 -8.02 -1.85 -13.46
C LEU A 136 -9.41 -1.33 -13.86
N LEU A 137 -9.65 -1.11 -15.14
CA LEU A 137 -10.94 -0.59 -15.63
C LEU A 137 -12.09 -1.56 -15.37
N ILE A 138 -11.86 -2.87 -15.51
CA ILE A 138 -12.84 -3.89 -15.21
C ILE A 138 -13.21 -3.86 -13.72
N TYR A 139 -12.21 -3.83 -12.84
CA TYR A 139 -12.44 -3.82 -11.40
C TYR A 139 -13.09 -2.54 -10.90
N GLU A 140 -12.73 -1.38 -11.47
CA GLU A 140 -13.43 -0.12 -11.18
C GLU A 140 -14.89 -0.17 -11.62
N SER A 141 -15.17 -0.73 -12.80
CA SER A 141 -16.54 -0.90 -13.30
C SER A 141 -17.34 -1.84 -12.40
N ILE A 142 -16.77 -2.97 -12.00
CA ILE A 142 -17.43 -3.91 -11.07
C ILE A 142 -17.66 -3.23 -9.71
N SER A 143 -16.66 -2.49 -9.20
CA SER A 143 -16.77 -1.76 -7.93
C SER A 143 -17.87 -0.71 -7.96
N SER A 144 -18.01 0.01 -9.07
CA SER A 144 -19.04 1.03 -9.25
C SER A 144 -20.45 0.44 -9.33
N TYR A 145 -20.59 -0.79 -9.85
CA TYR A 145 -21.87 -1.48 -9.95
C TYR A 145 -22.22 -2.28 -8.69
N ALA A 146 -21.24 -2.91 -8.07
CA ALA A 146 -21.41 -3.68 -6.85
C ALA A 146 -21.90 -2.79 -5.71
N PHE A 147 -22.99 -3.16 -5.06
CA PHE A 147 -23.60 -2.40 -3.95
C PHE A 147 -23.83 -0.91 -4.28
N GLU A 148 -24.15 -0.60 -5.55
CA GLU A 148 -24.35 0.76 -6.05
C GLU A 148 -23.10 1.66 -5.89
N GLY A 149 -21.91 1.06 -5.90
CA GLY A 149 -20.65 1.76 -5.66
C GLY A 149 -20.47 2.29 -4.23
N GLN A 150 -21.36 1.94 -3.33
CA GLN A 150 -21.32 2.45 -1.96
C GLN A 150 -20.27 1.72 -1.14
N GLY A 151 -19.37 2.48 -0.54
CA GLY A 151 -18.49 2.00 0.51
C GLY A 151 -19.28 1.70 1.78
N ILE A 152 -18.59 1.12 2.75
CA ILE A 152 -19.17 0.82 4.07
C ILE A 152 -18.95 1.98 5.03
N TYR A 153 -19.97 2.30 5.82
CA TYR A 153 -19.85 3.18 6.98
C TYR A 153 -19.56 2.33 8.21
N LEU A 154 -18.37 2.50 8.78
CA LEU A 154 -17.92 1.79 9.97
C LEU A 154 -18.29 2.52 11.28
N THR A 155 -19.26 3.44 11.21
CA THR A 155 -19.74 4.20 12.37
C THR A 155 -20.37 3.24 13.38
N GLY A 156 -19.85 3.23 14.61
CA GLY A 156 -20.35 2.33 15.66
C GLY A 156 -19.64 0.97 15.74
N TRP A 157 -18.73 0.68 14.85
CA TRP A 157 -17.85 -0.49 14.99
C TRP A 157 -16.68 -0.14 15.93
N ASN A 158 -16.33 -1.08 16.80
CA ASN A 158 -15.07 -0.99 17.53
C ASN A 158 -13.90 -1.18 16.55
N LEU A 159 -13.54 -0.08 15.90
CA LEU A 159 -12.41 -0.04 14.99
C LEU A 159 -11.12 -0.07 15.80
N LEU A 160 -10.08 -0.51 15.12
CA LEU A 160 -8.72 -0.54 15.62
C LEU A 160 -8.33 0.79 16.27
N GLY A 161 -7.85 0.72 17.49
CA GLY A 161 -7.20 1.84 18.16
C GLY A 161 -5.84 2.15 17.49
N ASN A 162 -5.27 3.28 17.86
CA ASN A 162 -3.97 3.72 17.33
C ASN A 162 -2.88 2.66 17.52
N THR A 163 -2.91 1.92 18.62
CA THR A 163 -1.94 0.86 18.94
C THR A 163 -2.06 -0.33 18.01
N GLU A 164 -3.27 -0.73 17.66
CA GLU A 164 -3.53 -1.89 16.78
C GLU A 164 -3.13 -1.60 15.35
N ILE A 165 -3.35 -0.37 14.86
CA ILE A 165 -2.90 0.06 13.54
C ILE A 165 -1.37 0.04 13.44
N VAL A 166 -0.67 0.50 14.50
CA VAL A 166 0.80 0.44 14.55
C VAL A 166 1.29 -1.01 14.56
N ILE A 167 0.63 -1.91 15.31
CA ILE A 167 0.98 -3.33 15.30
C ILE A 167 0.81 -3.93 13.91
N ILE A 168 -0.30 -3.66 13.23
CA ILE A 168 -0.52 -4.12 11.84
C ILE A 168 0.56 -3.59 10.90
N ALA A 169 0.93 -2.32 11.03
CA ALA A 169 2.00 -1.72 10.23
C ALA A 169 3.34 -2.41 10.47
N ILE A 170 3.69 -2.70 11.73
CA ILE A 170 4.93 -3.41 12.09
C ILE A 170 4.91 -4.84 11.55
N VAL A 171 3.80 -5.57 11.69
CA VAL A 171 3.65 -6.93 11.16
C VAL A 171 3.76 -6.92 9.64
N ALA A 172 3.11 -5.99 8.95
CA ALA A 172 3.21 -5.84 7.50
C ALA A 172 4.65 -5.49 7.05
N ALA A 173 5.34 -4.61 7.78
CA ALA A 173 6.75 -4.29 7.51
C ALA A 173 7.66 -5.50 7.72
N ALA A 174 7.45 -6.25 8.81
CA ALA A 174 8.23 -7.45 9.10
C ALA A 174 8.00 -8.55 8.05
N THR A 175 6.75 -8.77 7.63
CA THR A 175 6.43 -9.74 6.57
C THR A 175 7.02 -9.32 5.23
N ALA A 176 6.92 -8.06 4.86
CA ALA A 176 7.55 -7.52 3.66
C ALA A 176 9.07 -7.71 3.71
N TYR A 177 9.72 -7.37 4.83
CA TYR A 177 11.14 -7.58 5.03
C TYR A 177 11.56 -9.05 4.89
N LEU A 178 10.82 -9.97 5.50
CA LEU A 178 11.10 -11.41 5.41
C LEU A 178 10.94 -11.92 3.97
N ILE A 179 9.91 -11.49 3.26
CA ILE A 179 9.69 -11.86 1.86
C ILE A 179 10.82 -11.33 0.98
N PHE A 180 11.25 -10.07 1.17
CA PHE A 180 12.31 -9.46 0.37
C PHE A 180 13.71 -10.02 0.66
N TYR A 181 14.02 -10.37 1.91
CA TYR A 181 15.37 -10.75 2.32
C TYR A 181 15.59 -12.26 2.44
N ARG A 182 14.56 -13.03 2.76
CA ARG A 182 14.70 -14.47 3.04
C ARG A 182 14.11 -15.36 1.96
N SER A 183 13.26 -14.83 1.08
CA SER A 183 12.71 -15.58 -0.04
C SER A 183 13.61 -15.49 -1.26
N SER A 184 13.80 -16.60 -1.98
CA SER A 184 14.46 -16.63 -3.28
C SER A 184 13.77 -15.75 -4.35
N ILE A 185 12.59 -15.28 -4.05
CA ILE A 185 11.79 -14.33 -4.88
C ILE A 185 12.34 -12.89 -4.76
N GLY A 186 13.14 -12.61 -3.72
CA GLY A 186 13.76 -11.28 -3.51
C GLY A 186 15.07 -11.06 -4.25
N TYR A 187 15.62 -12.09 -4.93
CA TYR A 187 16.89 -12.04 -5.69
C TYR A 187 16.64 -12.19 -7.18
#